data_9de9e340462b361e019d23b3ff78a4e7
#
_entry.id   9de9e340462b361e019d23b3ff78a4e7
#
_cell.length_a   1.000
_cell.length_b   1.000
_cell.length_c   1.000
_cell.angle_alpha   90.00
_cell.angle_beta   90.00
_cell.angle_gamma   90.00
#
_symmetry.space_group_name_H-M   'P 1'
#
loop_
_entity.id
_entity.type
_entity.pdbx_description
1 polymer ?
#
loop_
_entity_poly.entity_id
_entity_poly.type
_entity_poly.pdbx_seq_one_letter_code
_entity_poly.pdbx_strand_id
1 'polypeptide(L)' 'MMLKFTNASGEYRGNPLYINSEWIVSIYEQPTDGGSLMTVIYGGPTAITWHIEESLTEAVKIFNGANK' A
#
# COMPACT_ATOMS: atom_id res chain seq x y z
N MET A 1 -11.05 -0.10 9.99
CA MET A 1 -11.63 0.25 8.69
C MET A 1 -10.80 -0.34 7.57
N MET A 2 -11.46 -0.91 6.58
CA MET A 2 -10.77 -1.49 5.43
C MET A 2 -10.54 -0.41 4.36
N LEU A 3 -9.30 -0.26 3.95
CA LEU A 3 -8.91 0.68 2.89
C LEU A 3 -8.68 -0.08 1.61
N LYS A 4 -9.14 0.48 0.50
CA LYS A 4 -8.97 -0.13 -0.81
C LYS A 4 -7.76 0.45 -1.52
N PHE A 5 -6.83 -0.43 -1.88
CA PHE A 5 -5.69 -0.11 -2.73
C PHE A 5 -5.70 -1.03 -3.95
N THR A 6 -4.78 -0.83 -4.86
CA THR A 6 -4.63 -1.70 -6.03
C THR A 6 -3.33 -2.48 -5.90
N ASN A 7 -3.42 -3.80 -5.95
CA ASN A 7 -2.25 -4.66 -5.81
C ASN A 7 -1.29 -4.46 -6.99
N ALA A 8 -0.01 -4.33 -6.69
CA ALA A 8 1.02 -4.07 -7.71
C ALA A 8 1.99 -5.23 -7.89
N SER A 9 1.76 -6.37 -7.24
CA SER A 9 2.73 -7.47 -7.31
C SER A 9 2.05 -8.82 -7.60
N GLY A 10 2.86 -9.74 -8.15
CA GLY A 10 2.44 -11.11 -8.38
C GLY A 10 1.42 -11.26 -9.48
N GLU A 11 0.75 -12.42 -9.51
CA GLU A 11 -0.23 -12.73 -10.53
C GLU A 11 -1.55 -11.98 -10.34
N TYR A 12 -1.75 -11.39 -9.16
CA TYR A 12 -2.97 -10.62 -8.85
C TYR A 12 -2.77 -9.11 -9.04
N ARG A 13 -1.74 -8.73 -9.78
CA ARG A 13 -1.49 -7.31 -10.08
C ARG A 13 -2.73 -6.68 -10.73
N GLY A 14 -3.09 -5.49 -10.25
CA GLY A 14 -4.26 -4.76 -10.75
C GLY A 14 -5.54 -5.07 -10.03
N ASN A 15 -5.56 -6.11 -9.19
CA ASN A 15 -6.75 -6.46 -8.42
C ASN A 15 -6.88 -5.59 -7.16
N PRO A 16 -8.11 -5.40 -6.68
CA PRO A 16 -8.31 -4.67 -5.43
C PRO A 16 -7.61 -5.36 -4.27
N LEU A 17 -7.00 -4.56 -3.40
CA LEU A 17 -6.34 -5.04 -2.20
C LEU A 17 -6.89 -4.24 -1.02
N TYR A 18 -7.53 -4.93 -0.08
CA TYR A 18 -8.13 -4.27 1.08
C TYR A 18 -7.26 -4.52 2.31
N ILE A 19 -6.84 -3.44 2.95
CA ILE A 19 -5.97 -3.50 4.13
C ILE A 19 -6.66 -2.77 5.28
N ASN A 20 -6.68 -3.38 6.45
CA ASN A 20 -7.22 -2.74 7.64
C ASN A 20 -6.30 -1.59 8.04
N SER A 21 -6.86 -0.38 8.18
CA SER A 21 -6.08 0.81 8.51
C SER A 21 -5.33 0.68 9.84
N GLU A 22 -5.85 -0.09 10.77
CA GLU A 22 -5.22 -0.31 12.07
C GLU A 22 -3.96 -1.16 11.98
N TRP A 23 -3.78 -1.87 10.87
CA TRP A 23 -2.60 -2.71 10.65
C TRP A 23 -1.49 -2.01 9.89
N ILE A 24 -1.69 -0.77 9.48
CA ILE A 24 -0.69 -0.03 8.72
C ILE A 24 0.28 0.67 9.69
N VAL A 25 1.54 0.31 9.59
CA VAL A 25 2.60 0.92 10.39
C VAL A 25 3.28 2.03 9.62
N SER A 26 3.60 1.80 8.36
CA SER A 26 4.26 2.81 7.53
C SER A 26 3.87 2.67 6.07
N ILE A 27 3.92 3.79 5.36
CA ILE A 27 3.72 3.86 3.91
C ILE A 27 4.94 4.59 3.36
N TYR A 28 5.63 3.98 2.40
CA TYR A 28 6.87 4.57 1.89
C TYR A 28 7.09 4.19 0.43
N GLU A 29 8.09 4.81 -0.20
CA GLU A 29 8.49 4.48 -1.57
C GLU A 29 9.81 3.74 -1.55
N GLN A 30 9.94 2.78 -2.48
CA GLN A 30 11.13 1.97 -2.62
C GLN A 30 11.53 1.94 -4.10
N PRO A 31 12.81 2.16 -4.43
CA PRO A 31 13.27 2.05 -5.82
C PRO A 31 13.13 0.62 -6.33
N THR A 32 12.75 0.49 -7.61
CA THR A 32 12.71 -0.80 -8.29
C THR A 32 13.91 -0.95 -9.19
N ASP A 33 14.15 -2.17 -9.68
CA ASP A 33 15.25 -2.47 -10.59
C ASP A 33 15.16 -1.67 -11.88
N GLY A 34 13.95 -1.27 -12.27
CA GLY A 34 13.75 -0.48 -13.48
C GLY A 34 13.95 1.03 -13.31
N GLY A 35 14.35 1.48 -12.12
CA GLY A 35 14.56 2.89 -11.84
C GLY A 35 13.32 3.67 -11.46
N SER A 36 12.16 3.02 -11.39
CA SER A 36 10.93 3.65 -10.93
C SER A 36 10.79 3.50 -9.42
N LEU A 37 9.77 4.16 -8.85
CA LEU A 37 9.46 4.05 -7.43
C LEU A 37 8.21 3.20 -7.24
N MET A 38 8.26 2.33 -6.24
CA MET A 38 7.13 1.48 -5.86
C MET A 38 6.63 1.93 -4.49
N THR A 39 5.32 2.13 -4.37
CA THR A 39 4.71 2.44 -3.09
C THR A 39 4.53 1.16 -2.29
N VAL A 40 4.98 1.18 -1.05
CA VAL A 40 4.95 0.01 -0.17
C VAL A 40 4.23 0.36 1.12
N ILE A 41 3.36 -0.54 1.55
CA ILE A 41 2.70 -0.46 2.85
C ILE A 41 3.29 -1.56 3.72
N TYR A 42 3.74 -1.19 4.92
CA TYR A 42 4.31 -2.12 5.88
C TYR A 42 3.41 -2.20 7.11
N GLY A 43 3.12 -3.41 7.55
CA GLY A 43 2.33 -3.59 8.76
C GLY A 43 1.85 -5.01 8.93
N GLY A 44 0.67 -5.15 9.55
CA GLY A 44 0.07 -6.43 9.80
C GLY A 44 0.63 -7.13 11.02
N PRO A 45 -0.01 -8.24 11.44
CA PRO A 45 0.40 -8.96 12.65
C PRO A 45 1.74 -9.69 12.52
N THR A 46 2.22 -9.91 11.29
CA THR A 46 3.45 -10.67 11.04
C THR A 46 4.48 -9.89 10.22
N ALA A 47 4.43 -8.56 10.29
CA ALA A 47 5.36 -7.68 9.57
C ALA A 47 5.36 -7.97 8.07
N ILE A 48 4.21 -7.77 7.44
CA ILE A 48 4.01 -8.00 6.01
C ILE A 48 4.22 -6.70 5.23
N THR A 49 4.72 -6.81 4.00
CA THR A 49 4.77 -5.67 3.08
C THR A 49 3.79 -5.92 1.92
N TRP A 50 3.09 -4.84 1.54
CA TRP A 50 2.21 -4.86 0.36
C TRP A 50 2.71 -3.84 -0.64
N HIS A 51 2.82 -4.24 -1.90
CA HIS A 51 3.16 -3.33 -3.00
C HIS A 51 1.87 -2.88 -3.67
N ILE A 52 1.69 -1.58 -3.80
CA ILE A 52 0.45 -1.01 -4.37
C ILE A 52 0.76 -0.11 -5.56
N GLU A 53 -0.23 0.04 -6.46
CA GLU A 53 -0.06 0.86 -7.66
C GLU A 53 -0.28 2.36 -7.40
N GLU A 54 -1.01 2.71 -6.33
CA GLU A 54 -1.22 4.10 -5.98
C GLU A 54 0.11 4.80 -5.68
N SER A 55 0.20 6.08 -6.03
CA SER A 55 1.36 6.88 -5.64
C SER A 55 1.40 7.06 -4.13
N LEU A 56 2.56 7.44 -3.60
CA LEU A 56 2.68 7.70 -2.16
C LEU A 56 1.68 8.75 -1.72
N THR A 57 1.52 9.83 -2.49
CA THR A 57 0.57 10.89 -2.18
C THR A 57 -0.85 10.37 -2.11
N GLU A 58 -1.25 9.54 -3.07
CA GLU A 58 -2.60 8.96 -3.08
C GLU A 58 -2.81 8.00 -1.93
N ALA A 59 -1.81 7.16 -1.64
CA ALA A 59 -1.91 6.20 -0.54
C ALA A 59 -2.07 6.91 0.80
N VAL A 60 -1.33 7.99 1.01
CA VAL A 60 -1.44 8.79 2.24
C VAL A 60 -2.81 9.46 2.33
N LYS A 61 -3.35 9.94 1.20
CA LYS A 61 -4.70 10.51 1.20
C LYS A 61 -5.76 9.49 1.59
N ILE A 62 -5.64 8.28 1.05
CA ILE A 62 -6.58 7.20 1.40
C ILE A 62 -6.52 6.90 2.89
N PHE A 63 -5.30 6.80 3.42
CA PHE A 63 -5.10 6.54 4.85
C PHE A 63 -5.66 7.66 5.71
N ASN A 64 -5.37 8.91 5.36
CA ASN A 64 -5.84 10.07 6.13
C ASN A 64 -7.36 10.21 6.07
N GLY A 65 -7.97 9.84 4.95
CA GLY A 65 -9.43 9.85 4.82
C GLY A 65 -10.11 8.90 5.80
N ALA A 66 -9.45 7.78 6.09
CA ALA A 66 -9.98 6.78 7.03
C ALA A 66 -9.89 7.23 8.48
N ASN A 67 -8.98 8.16 8.78
CA ASN A 67 -8.71 8.60 10.16
C ASN A 67 -9.43 9.90 10.52
N LYS A 68 -10.37 10.33 9.69
CA LYS A 68 -11.15 11.54 9.98
C LYS A 68 -12.37 11.25 10.84
#